data_ebe5489b50b5fd106745219c01d81704
#
_entry.id   ebe5489b50b5fd106745219c01d81704
#
_cell.length_a   1.000
_cell.length_b   1.000
_cell.length_c   1.000
_cell.angle_alpha   90.00
_cell.angle_beta   90.00
_cell.angle_gamma   90.00
#
_symmetry.space_group_name_H-M   'P 1'
#
loop_
_entity.id
_entity.type
_entity.pdbx_description
1 polymer ?
#
loop_
_entity_poly.entity_id
_entity_poly.type
_entity_poly.pdbx_seq_one_letter_code
_entity_poly.pdbx_strand_id
1 'polypeptide(L)'
;MFEEPKMEKLTINLPPVEIARMDMLIEAGYYSSRAEFIRAAIRERLDSHQDFISKKLEQIAQGAPEESKDKEIVLHAVVLGVLDLDNTSLESAIKQGKMMKIRVAGMLRLSEDVRPELIERAVDSVKVWGIVRGSEKAKRALQSKMKKGVK
;
A
#
# COMPACT_ATOMS: atom_id res chain seq x y z
N MET A 1 3.11 -18.58 13.07
CA MET A 1 3.90 -17.48 13.68
C MET A 1 3.50 -16.20 12.98
N PHE A 2 2.74 -15.36 13.65
CA PHE A 2 2.33 -14.08 13.07
C PHE A 2 3.52 -13.14 13.17
N GLU A 3 4.11 -12.77 12.02
CA GLU A 3 5.08 -11.68 11.98
C GLU A 3 4.35 -10.41 12.44
N GLU A 4 4.88 -9.77 13.49
CA GLU A 4 4.38 -8.44 13.89
C GLU A 4 4.47 -7.47 12.72
N PRO A 5 3.45 -6.62 12.52
CA PRO A 5 3.46 -5.67 11.42
C PRO A 5 4.69 -4.78 11.54
N LYS A 6 5.61 -4.90 10.58
CA LYS A 6 6.86 -4.15 10.55
C LYS A 6 6.55 -2.67 10.44
N MET A 7 6.86 -1.92 11.50
CA MET A 7 6.59 -0.49 11.56
C MET A 7 7.48 0.26 10.55
N GLU A 8 6.87 1.20 9.84
CA GLU A 8 7.58 2.07 8.90
C GLU A 8 7.95 3.39 9.56
N LYS A 9 9.15 3.88 9.22
CA LYS A 9 9.64 5.16 9.71
C LYS A 9 9.13 6.28 8.82
N LEU A 10 8.44 7.26 9.41
CA LEU A 10 8.08 8.52 8.77
C LEU A 10 8.84 9.67 9.43
N THR A 11 9.31 10.60 8.62
CA THR A 11 9.95 11.83 9.09
C THR A 11 9.04 13.00 8.77
N ILE A 12 8.74 13.80 9.78
CA ILE A 12 7.94 15.02 9.64
C ILE A 12 8.71 16.23 10.16
N ASN A 13 8.53 17.37 9.52
CA ASN A 13 9.07 18.64 9.97
C ASN A 13 7.93 19.46 10.61
N LEU A 14 8.15 19.92 11.82
CA LEU A 14 7.19 20.72 12.57
C LEU A 14 7.80 22.07 12.95
N PRO A 15 7.01 23.16 12.97
CA PRO A 15 7.46 24.41 13.53
C PRO A 15 7.85 24.29 15.01
N PRO A 16 8.86 25.03 15.48
CA PRO A 16 9.29 24.98 16.87
C PRO A 16 8.17 25.24 17.91
N VAL A 17 7.20 26.07 17.55
CA VAL A 17 6.05 26.38 18.42
C VAL A 17 5.16 25.13 18.61
N GLU A 18 4.96 24.33 17.60
CA GLU A 18 4.18 23.08 17.72
C GLU A 18 4.92 22.04 18.58
N ILE A 19 6.25 21.96 18.43
CA ILE A 19 7.08 21.10 19.26
C ILE A 19 6.98 21.52 20.74
N ALA A 20 7.07 22.83 21.02
CA ALA A 20 6.92 23.34 22.38
C ALA A 20 5.55 23.03 22.99
N ARG A 21 4.47 23.16 22.22
CA ARG A 21 3.11 22.83 22.66
C ARG A 21 2.96 21.33 22.97
N MET A 22 3.58 20.44 22.18
CA MET A 22 3.62 19.02 22.50
C MET A 22 4.36 18.74 23.80
N ASP A 23 5.52 19.38 23.99
CA ASP A 23 6.33 19.19 25.20
C ASP A 23 5.58 19.63 26.46
N MET A 24 4.81 20.72 26.39
CA MET A 24 3.95 21.15 27.51
C MET A 24 2.89 20.10 27.87
N LEU A 25 2.29 19.42 26.87
CA LEU A 25 1.32 18.36 27.14
C LEU A 25 1.98 17.10 27.72
N ILE A 26 3.20 16.79 27.29
CA ILE A 26 3.97 15.67 27.84
C ILE A 26 4.38 15.97 29.27
N GLU A 27 4.88 17.18 29.55
CA GLU A 27 5.24 17.61 30.91
C GLU A 27 4.02 17.58 31.86
N ALA A 28 2.85 17.96 31.37
CA ALA A 28 1.59 17.88 32.10
C ALA A 28 1.05 16.44 32.29
N GLY A 29 1.69 15.43 31.69
CA GLY A 29 1.33 14.01 31.83
C GLY A 29 0.21 13.51 30.92
N TYR A 30 -0.21 14.28 29.91
CA TYR A 30 -1.22 13.84 28.96
C TYR A 30 -0.70 12.76 28.00
N TYR A 31 0.57 12.79 27.69
CA TYR A 31 1.23 11.82 26.80
C TYR A 31 2.61 11.46 27.37
N SER A 32 3.06 10.24 27.12
CA SER A 32 4.36 9.76 27.60
C SER A 32 5.54 10.24 26.74
N SER A 33 5.28 10.61 25.49
CA SER A 33 6.33 11.04 24.57
C SER A 33 5.74 11.76 23.33
N ARG A 34 6.61 12.50 22.61
CA ARG A 34 6.24 13.09 21.29
C ARG A 34 5.73 12.04 20.31
N ALA A 35 6.35 10.86 20.27
CA ALA A 35 5.93 9.78 19.38
C ALA A 35 4.54 9.27 19.71
N GLU A 36 4.19 9.17 21.00
CA GLU A 36 2.84 8.80 21.43
C GLU A 36 1.81 9.86 21.05
N PHE A 37 2.09 11.14 21.32
CA PHE A 37 1.24 12.25 20.91
C PHE A 37 0.95 12.20 19.39
N ILE A 38 2.00 12.06 18.58
CA ILE A 38 1.87 12.03 17.12
C ILE A 38 1.02 10.83 16.67
N ARG A 39 1.26 9.63 17.23
CA ARG A 39 0.47 8.45 16.89
C ARG A 39 -1.00 8.59 17.30
N ALA A 40 -1.26 9.20 18.45
CA ALA A 40 -2.61 9.44 18.94
C ALA A 40 -3.35 10.44 18.00
N ALA A 41 -2.69 11.54 17.65
CA ALA A 41 -3.24 12.54 16.74
C ALA A 41 -3.53 11.97 15.34
N ILE A 42 -2.64 11.12 14.81
CA ILE A 42 -2.84 10.45 13.53
C ILE A 42 -4.06 9.51 13.60
N ARG A 43 -4.17 8.68 14.66
CA ARG A 43 -5.31 7.77 14.83
C ARG A 43 -6.63 8.54 14.92
N GLU A 44 -6.69 9.55 15.76
CA GLU A 44 -7.88 10.40 15.90
C GLU A 44 -8.29 11.02 14.56
N ARG A 45 -7.32 11.50 13.78
CA ARG A 45 -7.63 12.08 12.47
C ARG A 45 -8.08 11.03 11.46
N LEU A 46 -7.51 9.84 11.45
CA LEU A 46 -7.97 8.74 10.61
C LEU A 46 -9.37 8.27 11.00
N ASP A 47 -9.64 8.17 12.29
CA ASP A 47 -10.96 7.79 12.82
C ASP A 47 -12.04 8.83 12.42
N SER A 48 -11.71 10.11 12.40
CA SER A 48 -12.63 11.17 11.94
C SER A 48 -13.00 11.04 10.45
N HIS A 49 -12.25 10.28 9.66
CA HIS A 49 -12.51 10.01 8.25
C HIS A 49 -12.87 8.55 7.96
N GLN A 50 -13.21 7.78 9.00
CA GLN A 50 -13.45 6.34 8.90
C GLN A 50 -14.54 5.99 7.87
N ASP A 51 -15.63 6.75 7.82
CA ASP A 51 -16.73 6.50 6.87
C ASP A 51 -16.27 6.61 5.41
N PHE A 52 -15.45 7.60 5.11
CA PHE A 52 -14.88 7.75 3.77
C PHE A 52 -13.94 6.60 3.44
N ILE A 53 -13.07 6.25 4.38
CA ILE A 53 -12.08 5.16 4.21
C ILE A 53 -12.79 3.84 3.99
N SER A 54 -13.79 3.51 4.80
CA SER A 54 -14.57 2.28 4.69
C SER A 54 -15.30 2.17 3.35
N LYS A 55 -16.01 3.21 2.93
CA LYS A 55 -16.67 3.26 1.62
C LYS A 55 -15.66 3.09 0.47
N LYS A 56 -14.48 3.69 0.60
CA LYS A 56 -13.43 3.55 -0.42
C LYS A 56 -12.88 2.14 -0.50
N LEU A 57 -12.66 1.48 0.63
CA LEU A 57 -12.22 0.08 0.70
C LEU A 57 -13.27 -0.86 0.14
N GLU A 58 -14.56 -0.64 0.45
CA GLU A 58 -15.67 -1.42 -0.12
C GLU A 58 -15.72 -1.28 -1.65
N GLN A 59 -15.60 -0.07 -2.18
CA GLN A 59 -15.56 0.16 -3.63
C GLN A 59 -14.37 -0.56 -4.30
N ILE A 60 -13.23 -0.62 -3.62
CA ILE A 60 -12.05 -1.34 -4.10
C ILE A 60 -12.30 -2.85 -4.06
N ALA A 61 -12.91 -3.37 -2.99
CA ALA A 61 -13.22 -4.79 -2.82
C ALA A 61 -14.34 -5.27 -3.77
N GLN A 62 -15.34 -4.43 -3.99
CA GLN A 62 -16.46 -4.68 -4.91
C GLN A 62 -16.10 -4.37 -6.37
N GLY A 63 -14.85 -3.93 -6.63
CA GLY A 63 -14.37 -3.57 -7.96
C GLY A 63 -14.83 -4.60 -8.97
N ALA A 64 -15.96 -4.31 -9.62
CA ALA A 64 -16.59 -5.14 -10.63
C ALA A 64 -15.52 -5.54 -11.66
N PRO A 65 -15.59 -6.75 -12.22
CA PRO A 65 -14.87 -7.05 -13.42
C PRO A 65 -15.33 -5.98 -14.44
N GLU A 66 -14.48 -4.97 -14.68
CA GLU A 66 -14.64 -4.18 -15.89
C GLU A 66 -14.55 -5.20 -17.00
N GLU A 67 -15.68 -5.49 -17.64
CA GLU A 67 -15.74 -6.24 -18.87
C GLU A 67 -14.83 -5.51 -19.88
N SER A 68 -13.57 -5.88 -19.88
CA SER A 68 -12.68 -5.51 -20.97
C SER A 68 -13.23 -6.24 -22.19
N LYS A 69 -13.64 -5.48 -23.20
CA LYS A 69 -14.18 -5.96 -24.48
C LYS A 69 -13.21 -6.86 -25.27
N ASP A 70 -12.00 -7.01 -24.78
CA ASP A 70 -11.00 -7.94 -25.31
C ASP A 70 -10.87 -9.14 -24.36
N LYS A 71 -10.86 -10.34 -24.95
CA LYS A 71 -10.85 -11.67 -24.29
C LYS A 71 -9.62 -11.95 -23.40
N GLU A 72 -9.02 -10.96 -22.78
CA GLU A 72 -7.92 -11.10 -21.83
C GLU A 72 -8.50 -11.42 -20.46
N ILE A 73 -8.21 -12.62 -19.98
CA ILE A 73 -8.64 -13.04 -18.63
C ILE A 73 -7.79 -12.25 -17.63
N VAL A 74 -8.41 -11.29 -16.97
CA VAL A 74 -7.76 -10.43 -15.99
C VAL A 74 -7.96 -11.02 -14.58
N LEU A 75 -6.86 -11.25 -13.87
CA LEU A 75 -6.88 -11.63 -12.47
C LEU A 75 -6.89 -10.37 -11.60
N HIS A 76 -8.01 -10.12 -10.91
CA HIS A 76 -8.10 -9.02 -9.96
C HIS A 76 -7.61 -9.46 -8.59
N ALA A 77 -6.51 -8.88 -8.10
CA ALA A 77 -6.06 -9.02 -6.73
C ALA A 77 -6.38 -7.76 -5.94
N VAL A 78 -7.34 -7.84 -5.04
CA VAL A 78 -7.63 -6.78 -4.08
C VAL A 78 -7.22 -7.27 -2.70
N VAL A 79 -6.23 -6.61 -2.11
CA VAL A 79 -5.69 -7.02 -0.81
C VAL A 79 -5.72 -5.86 0.17
N LEU A 80 -6.30 -6.12 1.34
CA LEU A 80 -6.19 -5.29 2.52
C LEU A 80 -5.15 -5.93 3.44
N GLY A 81 -3.99 -5.27 3.61
CA GLY A 81 -2.88 -5.80 4.40
C GLY A 81 -1.60 -5.97 3.59
N VAL A 82 -1.05 -7.17 3.53
CA VAL A 82 0.22 -7.47 2.83
C VAL A 82 -0.03 -8.40 1.66
N LEU A 83 0.43 -8.01 0.49
CA LEU A 83 0.49 -8.87 -0.70
C LEU A 83 1.94 -9.18 -1.03
N ASP A 84 2.26 -10.46 -1.06
CA ASP A 84 3.56 -10.96 -1.51
C ASP A 84 3.48 -11.37 -2.98
N LEU A 85 4.39 -10.87 -3.79
CA LEU A 85 4.58 -11.26 -5.19
C LEU A 85 5.97 -11.87 -5.38
N ASP A 86 5.98 -13.08 -5.89
CA ASP A 86 7.18 -13.84 -6.24
C ASP A 86 7.16 -14.24 -7.73
N ASN A 87 8.28 -14.80 -8.18
CA ASN A 87 8.38 -15.28 -9.56
C ASN A 87 7.35 -16.37 -9.88
N THR A 88 7.02 -17.23 -8.91
CA THR A 88 6.08 -18.36 -9.09
C THR A 88 4.68 -17.83 -9.38
N SER A 89 4.22 -16.85 -8.63
CA SER A 89 2.91 -16.21 -8.82
C SER A 89 2.80 -15.52 -10.18
N LEU A 90 3.85 -14.79 -10.57
CA LEU A 90 3.91 -14.09 -11.85
C LEU A 90 3.96 -15.08 -13.03
N GLU A 91 4.78 -16.11 -12.94
CA GLU A 91 4.86 -17.16 -13.98
C GLU A 91 3.56 -17.94 -14.12
N SER A 92 2.89 -18.22 -13.01
CA SER A 92 1.58 -18.89 -13.01
C SER A 92 0.53 -18.07 -13.77
N ALA A 93 0.49 -16.75 -13.54
CA ALA A 93 -0.40 -15.86 -14.28
C ALA A 93 -0.10 -15.87 -15.79
N ILE A 94 1.17 -15.79 -16.17
CA ILE A 94 1.60 -15.83 -17.57
C ILE A 94 1.23 -17.16 -18.22
N LYS A 95 1.46 -18.30 -17.56
CA LYS A 95 1.11 -19.64 -18.07
C LYS A 95 -0.38 -19.81 -18.30
N GLN A 96 -1.21 -19.14 -17.48
CA GLN A 96 -2.66 -19.16 -17.62
C GLN A 96 -3.18 -18.14 -18.65
N GLY A 97 -2.29 -17.37 -19.30
CA GLY A 97 -2.66 -16.30 -20.22
C GLY A 97 -3.44 -15.17 -19.56
N LYS A 98 -3.19 -14.94 -18.25
CA LYS A 98 -3.90 -13.93 -17.46
C LYS A 98 -2.97 -12.77 -17.15
N MET A 99 -3.51 -11.55 -17.23
CA MET A 99 -2.84 -10.37 -16.72
C MET A 99 -3.40 -10.00 -15.35
N MET A 100 -2.55 -9.51 -14.46
CA MET A 100 -2.91 -9.17 -13.09
C MET A 100 -3.22 -7.68 -12.97
N LYS A 101 -4.41 -7.34 -12.47
CA LYS A 101 -4.73 -6.00 -11.95
C LYS A 101 -4.63 -6.04 -10.43
N ILE A 102 -3.66 -5.31 -9.88
CA ILE A 102 -3.31 -5.38 -8.46
C ILE A 102 -3.76 -4.09 -7.78
N ARG A 103 -4.53 -4.23 -6.69
CA ARG A 103 -4.92 -3.12 -5.81
C ARG A 103 -4.62 -3.51 -4.36
N VAL A 104 -3.73 -2.77 -3.72
CA VAL A 104 -3.31 -3.04 -2.33
C VAL A 104 -3.54 -1.81 -1.47
N ALA A 105 -4.25 -1.99 -0.37
CA ALA A 105 -4.28 -1.03 0.73
C ALA A 105 -3.45 -1.61 1.89
N GLY A 106 -2.20 -1.17 2.00
CA GLY A 106 -1.22 -1.68 2.96
C GLY A 106 0.17 -1.80 2.38
N MET A 107 0.70 -3.01 2.27
CA MET A 107 2.05 -3.26 1.77
C MET A 107 2.03 -4.24 0.58
N LEU A 108 2.68 -3.86 -0.51
CA LEU A 108 3.05 -4.75 -1.60
C LEU A 108 4.53 -5.11 -1.45
N ARG A 109 4.80 -6.38 -1.22
CA ARG A 109 6.17 -6.90 -1.07
C ARG A 109 6.53 -7.75 -2.29
N LEU A 110 7.59 -7.36 -2.96
CA LEU A 110 8.20 -8.10 -4.06
C LEU A 110 9.38 -8.90 -3.49
N SER A 111 9.46 -10.20 -3.80
CA SER A 111 10.64 -11.01 -3.41
C SER A 111 11.91 -10.43 -4.03
N GLU A 112 13.04 -10.57 -3.33
CA GLU A 112 14.33 -9.98 -3.74
C GLU A 112 14.81 -10.47 -5.13
N ASP A 113 14.43 -11.68 -5.50
CA ASP A 113 14.76 -12.35 -6.74
C ASP A 113 13.74 -12.15 -7.87
N VAL A 114 12.71 -11.30 -7.66
CA VAL A 114 11.69 -11.04 -8.68
C VAL A 114 12.33 -10.44 -9.93
N ARG A 115 12.07 -11.11 -11.06
CA ARG A 115 12.55 -10.68 -12.37
C ARG A 115 11.66 -9.59 -12.94
N PRO A 116 12.21 -8.41 -13.26
CA PRO A 116 11.45 -7.29 -13.81
C PRO A 116 10.61 -7.65 -15.05
N GLU A 117 11.13 -8.51 -15.90
CA GLU A 117 10.48 -8.95 -17.14
C GLU A 117 9.16 -9.70 -16.87
N LEU A 118 9.09 -10.43 -15.75
CA LEU A 118 7.86 -11.11 -15.35
C LEU A 118 6.78 -10.11 -14.90
N ILE A 119 7.18 -9.04 -14.20
CA ILE A 119 6.27 -7.95 -13.83
C ILE A 119 5.68 -7.30 -15.08
N GLU A 120 6.53 -6.98 -16.06
CA GLU A 120 6.07 -6.35 -17.31
C GLU A 120 5.09 -7.22 -18.09
N ARG A 121 5.26 -8.54 -18.07
CA ARG A 121 4.44 -9.49 -18.80
C ARG A 121 3.18 -9.92 -18.04
N ALA A 122 3.25 -10.05 -16.72
CA ALA A 122 2.18 -10.59 -15.90
C ALA A 122 1.24 -9.50 -15.34
N VAL A 123 1.72 -8.26 -15.21
CA VAL A 123 0.99 -7.19 -14.54
C VAL A 123 0.49 -6.16 -15.55
N ASP A 124 -0.82 -5.98 -15.61
CA ASP A 124 -1.47 -4.95 -16.41
C ASP A 124 -1.43 -3.59 -15.71
N SER A 125 -1.88 -3.56 -14.48
CA SER A 125 -1.91 -2.32 -13.70
C SER A 125 -1.77 -2.59 -12.21
N VAL A 126 -1.17 -1.61 -11.51
CA VAL A 126 -0.99 -1.66 -10.05
C VAL A 126 -1.44 -0.37 -9.42
N LYS A 127 -2.14 -0.46 -8.31
CA LYS A 127 -2.41 0.66 -7.41
C LYS A 127 -2.15 0.24 -5.98
N VAL A 128 -1.26 0.97 -5.31
CA VAL A 128 -0.93 0.75 -3.91
C VAL A 128 -1.24 2.00 -3.11
N TRP A 129 -2.07 1.84 -2.08
CA TRP A 129 -2.21 2.82 -0.99
C TRP A 129 -1.39 2.28 0.17
N GLY A 130 -0.21 2.83 0.38
CA GLY A 130 0.74 2.38 1.39
C GLY A 130 2.15 2.23 0.84
N ILE A 131 2.77 1.08 1.06
CA ILE A 131 4.21 0.88 0.87
C ILE A 131 4.48 -0.23 -0.13
N VAL A 132 5.51 -0.02 -0.96
CA VAL A 132 6.06 -1.05 -1.86
C VAL A 132 7.48 -1.39 -1.40
N ARG A 133 7.73 -2.68 -1.15
CA ARG A 133 9.06 -3.22 -0.82
C ARG A 133 9.55 -4.21 -1.88
N GLY A 134 10.86 -4.28 -2.07
CA GLY A 134 11.52 -5.16 -3.03
C GLY A 134 12.79 -4.52 -3.59
N SER A 135 13.45 -5.21 -4.50
CA SER A 135 14.64 -4.69 -5.17
C SER A 135 14.32 -3.43 -5.99
N GLU A 136 15.30 -2.55 -6.15
CA GLU A 136 15.11 -1.31 -6.93
C GLU A 136 14.73 -1.59 -8.40
N LYS A 137 15.24 -2.68 -8.97
CA LYS A 137 14.90 -3.11 -10.34
C LYS A 137 13.42 -3.51 -10.45
N ALA A 138 12.93 -4.32 -9.51
CA ALA A 138 11.54 -4.76 -9.47
C ALA A 138 10.59 -3.58 -9.21
N LYS A 139 10.93 -2.68 -8.32
CA LYS A 139 10.14 -1.45 -8.07
C LYS A 139 10.02 -0.57 -9.30
N ARG A 140 11.12 -0.38 -10.07
CA ARG A 140 11.09 0.42 -11.31
C ARG A 140 10.18 -0.21 -12.37
N ALA A 141 10.23 -1.54 -12.55
CA ALA A 141 9.33 -2.25 -13.45
C ALA A 141 7.87 -2.07 -13.01
N LEU A 142 7.60 -2.16 -11.72
CA LEU A 142 6.27 -1.95 -11.17
C LEU A 142 5.78 -0.51 -11.36
N GLN A 143 6.65 0.49 -11.23
CA GLN A 143 6.30 1.90 -11.43
C GLN A 143 5.73 2.18 -12.83
N SER A 144 6.23 1.50 -13.86
CA SER A 144 5.70 1.62 -15.21
C SER A 144 4.23 1.19 -15.31
N LYS A 145 3.80 0.28 -14.43
CA LYS A 145 2.43 -0.27 -14.34
C LYS A 145 1.54 0.48 -13.34
N MET A 146 2.12 1.35 -12.53
CA MET A 146 1.34 2.18 -11.62
C MET A 146 0.63 3.26 -12.42
N LYS A 147 -0.71 3.21 -12.48
CA LYS A 147 -1.49 4.33 -13.00
C LYS A 147 -1.17 5.55 -12.13
N LYS A 148 -0.67 6.61 -12.75
CA LYS A 148 -0.45 7.89 -12.08
C LYS A 148 -1.76 8.28 -11.42
N GLY A 149 -1.79 8.27 -10.09
CA GLY A 149 -2.92 8.81 -9.35
C GLY A 149 -3.09 10.24 -9.79
N VAL A 150 -4.31 10.62 -10.12
CA VAL A 150 -4.67 12.03 -10.33
C VAL A 150 -4.22 12.77 -9.07
N LYS A 151 -3.40 13.80 -9.26
CA LYS A 151 -2.96 14.70 -8.19
C LYS A 151 -4.16 15.37 -7.56
#